data_b3cc96261b1721ecd25907eaffb3f735
#
_entry.id   b3cc96261b1721ecd25907eaffb3f735
#
_cell.length_a   1.000
_cell.length_b   1.000
_cell.length_c   1.000
_cell.angle_alpha   90.00
_cell.angle_beta   90.00
_cell.angle_gamma   90.00
#
_symmetry.space_group_name_H-M   'P 1'
#
loop_
_entity.id
_entity.type
_entity.pdbx_description
1 polymer ?
#
loop_
_entity_poly.entity_id
_entity_poly.type
_entity_poly.pdbx_seq_one_letter_code
_entity_poly.pdbx_strand_id
1 'polypeptide(L)'
;MGRRPMKYKNIIYEKGDYIARITLNRPKTLNAMCPELNDEISKAINEVNEDDDVKVVIFKGAGRALSAGADLTKVGFVYGWKEPKPGEKGRRPSLRVRLHFDRRTFWEQAQEVLLCKKLTIAQAHGYLLGASLDLFLNCDLIIASEDCKLGHVEERLGLAGNTISPILVLRCGLTRALELCITGKMIDGKEASKIGLVNRAVPADKLEAEVSELAEGLARFPRDGIALGKASRHFLYDIMGVTQGLTHSYIQHTMGTNLSFEPDEYNFFKERRDKGVKKAAHEKQDFYKALDK
;
A
#
# COMPACT_ATOMS: atom_id res chain seq x y z
N MET A 1 -22.81 25.43 -1.20
CA MET A 1 -22.90 24.93 -2.60
C MET A 1 -22.45 23.48 -2.58
N GLY A 2 -23.40 22.52 -2.71
CA GLY A 2 -23.08 21.09 -2.70
C GLY A 2 -22.22 20.72 -3.91
N ARG A 3 -20.98 20.28 -3.67
CA ARG A 3 -20.13 19.69 -4.70
C ARG A 3 -20.85 18.44 -5.24
N ARG A 4 -20.98 18.31 -6.56
CA ARG A 4 -21.49 17.06 -7.16
C ARG A 4 -20.56 15.93 -6.74
N PRO A 5 -21.09 14.76 -6.31
CA PRO A 5 -20.24 13.63 -5.96
C PRO A 5 -19.36 13.27 -7.16
N MET A 6 -18.05 13.12 -6.93
CA MET A 6 -17.11 12.69 -7.97
C MET A 6 -17.48 11.26 -8.39
N LYS A 7 -17.48 11.01 -9.70
CA LYS A 7 -17.64 9.65 -10.23
C LYS A 7 -16.28 8.97 -10.30
N TYR A 8 -16.12 7.96 -9.49
CA TYR A 8 -14.95 7.09 -9.47
C TYR A 8 -15.18 5.83 -10.31
N LYS A 9 -14.13 5.27 -10.88
CA LYS A 9 -14.18 4.04 -11.67
C LYS A 9 -13.58 2.85 -10.93
N ASN A 10 -12.52 3.09 -10.18
CA ASN A 10 -11.72 2.07 -9.51
C ASN A 10 -11.93 2.04 -7.99
N ILE A 11 -12.70 2.98 -7.46
CA ILE A 11 -13.15 2.96 -6.06
C ILE A 11 -14.65 3.17 -5.99
N ILE A 12 -15.23 2.74 -4.86
CA ILE A 12 -16.58 3.11 -4.42
C ILE A 12 -16.40 4.03 -3.23
N TYR A 13 -17.01 5.22 -3.28
CA TYR A 13 -17.00 6.19 -2.19
C TYR A 13 -18.39 6.30 -1.60
N GLU A 14 -18.51 6.03 -0.32
CA GLU A 14 -19.76 6.11 0.43
C GLU A 14 -19.55 6.95 1.69
N LYS A 15 -20.55 7.73 2.08
CA LYS A 15 -20.52 8.56 3.28
C LYS A 15 -21.83 8.46 4.04
N GLY A 16 -21.75 8.28 5.36
CA GLY A 16 -22.90 8.30 6.29
C GLY A 16 -22.40 8.31 7.73
N ASP A 17 -23.15 8.87 8.65
CA ASP A 17 -22.89 8.84 10.09
C ASP A 17 -21.48 9.31 10.49
N TYR A 18 -20.98 10.35 9.84
CA TYR A 18 -19.61 10.90 9.99
C TYR A 18 -18.48 9.95 9.53
N ILE A 19 -18.80 8.87 8.84
CA ILE A 19 -17.85 7.88 8.35
C ILE A 19 -17.85 7.90 6.82
N ALA A 20 -16.67 8.05 6.22
CA ALA A 20 -16.45 7.79 4.80
C ALA A 20 -15.87 6.39 4.60
N ARG A 21 -16.37 5.68 3.60
CA ARG A 21 -15.83 4.38 3.17
C ARG A 21 -15.26 4.51 1.76
N ILE A 22 -13.97 4.22 1.63
CA ILE A 22 -13.24 4.19 0.35
C ILE A 22 -12.96 2.73 0.04
N THR A 23 -13.79 2.14 -0.82
CA THR A 23 -13.65 0.73 -1.20
C THR A 23 -12.91 0.63 -2.52
N LEU A 24 -11.73 0.01 -2.52
CA LEU A 24 -11.00 -0.31 -3.74
C LEU A 24 -11.82 -1.30 -4.57
N ASN A 25 -12.11 -0.98 -5.84
CA ASN A 25 -13.07 -1.71 -6.67
C ASN A 25 -12.47 -2.22 -7.99
N ARG A 26 -11.40 -2.99 -7.87
CA ARG A 26 -10.80 -3.78 -8.97
C ARG A 26 -10.69 -5.26 -8.58
N PRO A 27 -11.81 -5.92 -8.15
CA PRO A 27 -11.77 -7.26 -7.55
C PRO A 27 -11.19 -8.35 -8.47
N LYS A 28 -11.32 -8.20 -9.79
CA LYS A 28 -10.75 -9.14 -10.79
C LYS A 28 -9.22 -9.19 -10.76
N THR A 29 -8.57 -8.15 -10.28
CA THR A 29 -7.11 -8.06 -10.12
C THR A 29 -6.70 -8.02 -8.65
N LEU A 30 -7.56 -8.47 -7.71
CA LEU A 30 -7.35 -8.38 -6.27
C LEU A 30 -6.99 -6.94 -5.83
N ASN A 31 -7.65 -5.96 -6.42
CA ASN A 31 -7.45 -4.54 -6.15
C ASN A 31 -5.99 -4.08 -6.31
N ALA A 32 -5.26 -4.67 -7.27
CA ALA A 32 -3.87 -4.31 -7.54
C ALA A 32 -3.74 -2.82 -7.88
N MET A 33 -2.71 -2.18 -7.29
CA MET A 33 -2.44 -0.75 -7.38
C MET A 33 -1.96 -0.39 -8.79
N CYS A 34 -2.62 0.57 -9.39
CA CYS A 34 -2.25 1.15 -10.69
C CYS A 34 -2.42 2.67 -10.64
N PRO A 35 -1.82 3.42 -11.57
CA PRO A 35 -1.89 4.89 -11.55
C PRO A 35 -3.30 5.44 -11.42
N GLU A 36 -4.26 4.85 -12.13
CA GLU A 36 -5.66 5.30 -12.14
C GLU A 36 -6.34 5.08 -10.77
N LEU A 37 -6.08 3.94 -10.11
CA LEU A 37 -6.57 3.66 -8.75
C LEU A 37 -5.92 4.60 -7.74
N ASN A 38 -4.60 4.79 -7.83
CA ASN A 38 -3.86 5.68 -6.95
C ASN A 38 -4.38 7.12 -7.03
N ASP A 39 -4.62 7.63 -8.25
CA ASP A 39 -5.19 8.96 -8.47
C ASP A 39 -6.59 9.11 -7.85
N GLU A 40 -7.41 8.07 -7.91
CA GLU A 40 -8.76 8.10 -7.33
C GLU A 40 -8.72 8.05 -5.79
N ILE A 41 -7.80 7.26 -5.20
CA ILE A 41 -7.58 7.25 -3.75
C ILE A 41 -7.16 8.64 -3.27
N SER A 42 -6.17 9.27 -3.92
CA SER A 42 -5.72 10.62 -3.58
C SER A 42 -6.85 11.65 -3.67
N LYS A 43 -7.67 11.59 -4.72
CA LYS A 43 -8.84 12.48 -4.88
C LYS A 43 -9.85 12.27 -3.76
N ALA A 44 -10.13 11.01 -3.38
CA ALA A 44 -11.07 10.70 -2.31
C ALA A 44 -10.55 11.18 -0.94
N ILE A 45 -9.25 11.04 -0.65
CA ILE A 45 -8.64 11.57 0.57
C ILE A 45 -8.75 13.09 0.62
N ASN A 46 -8.50 13.77 -0.50
CA ASN A 46 -8.64 15.23 -0.57
C ASN A 46 -10.09 15.67 -0.37
N GLU A 47 -11.06 14.95 -0.95
CA GLU A 47 -12.50 15.21 -0.73
C GLU A 47 -12.87 15.05 0.75
N VAL A 48 -12.43 13.97 1.38
CA VAL A 48 -12.64 13.69 2.80
C VAL A 48 -12.01 14.77 3.69
N ASN A 49 -10.81 15.23 3.37
CA ASN A 49 -10.11 16.26 4.16
C ASN A 49 -10.85 17.59 4.21
N GLU A 50 -11.61 17.92 3.17
CA GLU A 50 -12.38 19.17 3.06
C GLU A 50 -13.86 18.99 3.49
N ASP A 51 -14.25 17.79 3.92
CA ASP A 51 -15.62 17.49 4.33
C ASP A 51 -15.74 17.44 5.86
N ASP A 52 -16.36 18.46 6.45
CA ASP A 52 -16.56 18.53 7.90
C ASP A 52 -17.57 17.49 8.44
N ASP A 53 -18.41 16.91 7.57
CA ASP A 53 -19.30 15.82 7.96
C ASP A 53 -18.60 14.45 8.00
N VAL A 54 -17.29 14.40 7.74
CA VAL A 54 -16.48 13.20 7.90
C VAL A 54 -15.54 13.34 9.09
N LYS A 55 -15.50 12.34 9.94
CA LYS A 55 -14.61 12.22 11.10
C LYS A 55 -13.68 11.02 10.98
N VAL A 56 -14.18 9.94 10.38
CA VAL A 56 -13.46 8.66 10.22
C VAL A 56 -13.48 8.23 8.77
N VAL A 57 -12.39 7.67 8.29
CA VAL A 57 -12.25 7.09 6.96
C VAL A 57 -11.90 5.61 7.09
N ILE A 58 -12.65 4.75 6.43
CA ILE A 58 -12.36 3.33 6.33
C ILE A 58 -11.88 3.04 4.91
N PHE A 59 -10.67 2.48 4.77
CA PHE A 59 -10.18 1.90 3.53
C PHE A 59 -10.43 0.40 3.53
N LYS A 60 -11.11 -0.11 2.51
CA LYS A 60 -11.42 -1.52 2.35
C LYS A 60 -11.35 -1.94 0.88
N GLY A 61 -11.41 -3.22 0.59
CA GLY A 61 -11.39 -3.74 -0.77
C GLY A 61 -12.66 -4.48 -1.13
N ALA A 62 -13.14 -4.34 -2.35
CA ALA A 62 -14.18 -5.18 -2.90
C ALA A 62 -13.63 -6.58 -3.24
N GLY A 63 -14.43 -7.62 -2.99
CA GLY A 63 -14.07 -9.00 -3.32
C GLY A 63 -13.13 -9.64 -2.30
N ARG A 64 -12.07 -10.32 -2.77
CA ARG A 64 -11.28 -11.26 -1.97
C ARG A 64 -10.06 -10.66 -1.27
N ALA A 65 -9.80 -9.36 -1.40
CA ALA A 65 -8.61 -8.74 -0.81
C ALA A 65 -8.80 -7.24 -0.60
N LEU A 66 -8.09 -6.66 0.37
CA LEU A 66 -7.89 -5.22 0.38
C LEU A 66 -7.07 -4.83 -0.84
N SER A 67 -5.85 -5.36 -1.01
CA SER A 67 -5.07 -5.21 -2.24
C SER A 67 -3.87 -6.17 -2.29
N ALA A 68 -3.59 -6.71 -3.46
CA ALA A 68 -2.42 -7.57 -3.71
C ALA A 68 -1.14 -6.79 -4.08
N GLY A 69 -1.09 -5.48 -3.84
CA GLY A 69 0.08 -4.66 -4.16
C GLY A 69 0.11 -4.14 -5.59
N ALA A 70 1.29 -3.82 -6.11
CA ALA A 70 1.45 -3.26 -7.44
C ALA A 70 0.91 -4.17 -8.55
N ASP A 71 0.25 -3.59 -9.55
CA ASP A 71 -0.24 -4.32 -10.72
C ASP A 71 0.96 -4.80 -11.57
N LEU A 72 1.35 -6.07 -11.40
CA LEU A 72 2.50 -6.68 -12.04
C LEU A 72 2.43 -6.67 -13.58
N THR A 73 1.25 -6.47 -14.16
CA THR A 73 1.11 -6.29 -15.61
C THR A 73 1.62 -4.93 -16.08
N LYS A 74 1.65 -3.95 -15.17
CA LYS A 74 2.03 -2.56 -15.44
C LYS A 74 3.42 -2.18 -14.90
N VAL A 75 4.01 -2.97 -14.00
CA VAL A 75 5.35 -2.69 -13.42
C VAL A 75 6.39 -2.54 -14.53
N GLY A 76 7.15 -1.46 -14.49
CA GLY A 76 8.08 -1.04 -15.56
C GLY A 76 7.40 -0.19 -16.64
N PHE A 77 6.17 -0.50 -17.03
CA PHE A 77 5.42 0.27 -18.04
C PHE A 77 4.84 1.58 -17.47
N VAL A 78 4.63 1.66 -16.17
CA VAL A 78 4.14 2.86 -15.47
C VAL A 78 5.00 4.11 -15.70
N TYR A 79 6.28 3.91 -16.02
CA TYR A 79 7.22 4.99 -16.35
C TYR A 79 7.16 5.43 -17.83
N GLY A 80 6.21 4.89 -18.61
CA GLY A 80 6.13 5.16 -20.04
C GLY A 80 7.11 4.37 -20.91
N TRP A 81 7.69 3.29 -20.35
CA TRP A 81 8.48 2.37 -21.16
C TRP A 81 7.55 1.71 -22.21
N LYS A 82 8.05 1.62 -23.42
CA LYS A 82 7.38 0.94 -24.53
C LYS A 82 8.27 -0.22 -25.00
N GLU A 83 7.65 -1.32 -25.35
CA GLU A 83 8.40 -2.41 -25.97
C GLU A 83 9.04 -1.93 -27.27
N PRO A 84 10.35 -2.19 -27.47
CA PRO A 84 11.00 -1.84 -28.71
C PRO A 84 10.45 -2.69 -29.85
N LYS A 85 10.37 -2.10 -31.04
CA LYS A 85 10.05 -2.86 -32.25
C LYS A 85 11.17 -3.86 -32.56
N PRO A 86 10.90 -4.93 -33.33
CA PRO A 86 11.92 -5.84 -33.78
C PRO A 86 13.12 -5.10 -34.41
N GLY A 87 14.34 -5.32 -33.87
CA GLY A 87 15.56 -4.65 -34.31
C GLY A 87 15.88 -3.31 -33.61
N GLU A 88 14.97 -2.75 -32.80
CA GLU A 88 15.24 -1.55 -32.02
C GLU A 88 15.76 -1.91 -30.61
N LYS A 89 16.71 -1.13 -30.10
CA LYS A 89 17.13 -1.21 -28.69
C LYS A 89 16.09 -0.51 -27.81
N GLY A 90 15.55 -1.21 -26.83
CA GLY A 90 14.67 -0.63 -25.82
C GLY A 90 15.36 0.53 -25.09
N ARG A 91 14.68 1.66 -24.96
CA ARG A 91 15.20 2.81 -24.24
C ARG A 91 14.52 2.91 -22.88
N ARG A 92 15.33 2.84 -21.81
CA ARG A 92 14.84 3.06 -20.45
C ARG A 92 14.30 4.50 -20.31
N PRO A 93 13.14 4.70 -19.64
CA PRO A 93 12.64 6.04 -19.32
C PRO A 93 13.67 6.86 -18.54
N SER A 94 13.70 8.17 -18.77
CA SER A 94 14.67 9.05 -18.12
C SER A 94 14.53 9.01 -16.59
N LEU A 95 15.63 9.28 -15.87
CA LEU A 95 15.66 9.32 -14.41
C LEU A 95 14.57 10.27 -13.85
N ARG A 96 14.43 11.47 -14.45
CA ARG A 96 13.42 12.45 -14.00
C ARG A 96 11.98 11.91 -14.06
N VAL A 97 11.65 11.14 -15.11
CA VAL A 97 10.30 10.56 -15.27
C VAL A 97 10.04 9.52 -14.19
N ARG A 98 11.01 8.63 -13.95
CA ARG A 98 10.92 7.59 -12.91
C ARG A 98 10.86 8.21 -11.52
N LEU A 99 11.70 9.18 -11.22
CA LEU A 99 11.76 9.87 -9.93
C LEU A 99 10.44 10.61 -9.63
N HIS A 100 9.87 11.31 -10.63
CA HIS A 100 8.60 12.00 -10.45
C HIS A 100 7.43 11.03 -10.21
N PHE A 101 7.41 9.90 -10.91
CA PHE A 101 6.39 8.89 -10.70
C PHE A 101 6.49 8.27 -9.29
N ASP A 102 7.70 7.88 -8.88
CA ASP A 102 7.93 7.26 -7.58
C ASP A 102 7.65 8.23 -6.43
N ARG A 103 8.05 9.50 -6.59
CA ARG A 103 7.71 10.56 -5.64
C ARG A 103 6.20 10.65 -5.44
N ARG A 104 5.40 10.69 -6.52
CA ARG A 104 3.94 10.76 -6.44
C ARG A 104 3.35 9.52 -5.76
N THR A 105 3.83 8.34 -6.13
CA THR A 105 3.26 7.07 -5.68
C THR A 105 3.68 6.70 -4.25
N PHE A 106 4.96 6.85 -3.92
CA PHE A 106 5.50 6.34 -2.64
C PHE A 106 5.69 7.44 -1.59
N TRP A 107 5.73 8.69 -1.97
CA TRP A 107 5.92 9.81 -1.03
C TRP A 107 4.64 10.64 -0.87
N GLU A 108 4.12 11.23 -1.95
CA GLU A 108 2.95 12.12 -1.87
C GLU A 108 1.73 11.35 -1.37
N GLN A 109 1.42 10.20 -1.96
CA GLN A 109 0.27 9.39 -1.58
C GLN A 109 0.38 8.80 -0.16
N ALA A 110 1.57 8.34 0.25
CA ALA A 110 1.79 7.90 1.62
C ALA A 110 1.56 9.03 2.63
N GLN A 111 2.02 10.24 2.32
CA GLN A 111 1.76 11.42 3.14
C GLN A 111 0.28 11.82 3.16
N GLU A 112 -0.45 11.72 2.05
CA GLU A 112 -1.89 11.99 2.02
C GLU A 112 -2.66 11.11 3.02
N VAL A 113 -2.29 9.85 3.17
CA VAL A 113 -2.88 8.94 4.18
C VAL A 113 -2.40 9.30 5.58
N LEU A 114 -1.07 9.43 5.78
CA LEU A 114 -0.46 9.72 7.08
C LEU A 114 -0.97 11.03 7.68
N LEU A 115 -1.05 12.08 6.85
CA LEU A 115 -1.43 13.43 7.24
C LEU A 115 -2.93 13.70 7.02
N CYS A 116 -3.74 12.68 6.73
CA CYS A 116 -5.18 12.82 6.60
C CYS A 116 -5.75 13.50 7.85
N LYS A 117 -6.59 14.53 7.65
CA LYS A 117 -7.20 15.31 8.75
C LYS A 117 -8.21 14.51 9.58
N LYS A 118 -8.64 13.35 9.09
CA LYS A 118 -9.63 12.45 9.71
C LYS A 118 -8.92 11.22 10.29
N LEU A 119 -9.60 10.54 11.22
CA LEU A 119 -9.11 9.24 11.70
C LEU A 119 -9.21 8.21 10.60
N THR A 120 -8.15 7.44 10.37
CA THR A 120 -8.07 6.48 9.27
C THR A 120 -7.98 5.05 9.77
N ILE A 121 -8.79 4.17 9.19
CA ILE A 121 -8.80 2.73 9.48
C ILE A 121 -8.57 1.96 8.17
N ALA A 122 -7.59 1.06 8.14
CA ALA A 122 -7.48 0.07 7.08
C ALA A 122 -8.13 -1.24 7.52
N GLN A 123 -9.12 -1.70 6.75
CA GLN A 123 -9.79 -3.00 6.93
C GLN A 123 -9.12 -4.02 6.02
N ALA A 124 -8.17 -4.79 6.55
CA ALA A 124 -7.35 -5.71 5.79
C ALA A 124 -7.93 -7.13 5.76
N HIS A 125 -8.25 -7.63 4.58
CA HIS A 125 -8.68 -9.01 4.37
C HIS A 125 -8.03 -9.62 3.13
N GLY A 126 -7.93 -10.93 3.09
CA GLY A 126 -7.34 -11.68 2.01
C GLY A 126 -5.86 -11.36 1.80
N TYR A 127 -5.57 -10.25 1.12
CA TYR A 127 -4.19 -9.80 0.85
C TYR A 127 -4.02 -8.32 1.15
N LEU A 128 -2.90 -7.98 1.79
CA LEU A 128 -2.37 -6.62 1.92
C LEU A 128 -0.86 -6.69 1.67
N LEU A 129 -0.44 -6.50 0.42
CA LEU A 129 0.92 -6.83 -0.02
C LEU A 129 1.62 -5.63 -0.68
N GLY A 130 2.93 -5.57 -0.53
CA GLY A 130 3.83 -4.67 -1.24
C GLY A 130 3.39 -3.21 -1.19
N ALA A 131 3.34 -2.54 -2.32
CA ALA A 131 2.98 -1.12 -2.42
C ALA A 131 1.67 -0.75 -1.69
N SER A 132 0.69 -1.66 -1.61
CA SER A 132 -0.53 -1.41 -0.83
C SER A 132 -0.31 -1.56 0.67
N LEU A 133 0.57 -2.46 1.10
CA LEU A 133 0.98 -2.54 2.50
C LEU A 133 1.66 -1.23 2.91
N ASP A 134 2.65 -0.75 2.13
CA ASP A 134 3.32 0.52 2.39
C ASP A 134 2.34 1.69 2.48
N LEU A 135 1.34 1.74 1.62
CA LEU A 135 0.33 2.80 1.65
C LEU A 135 -0.51 2.74 2.94
N PHE A 136 -1.08 1.58 3.24
CA PHE A 136 -2.04 1.46 4.35
C PHE A 136 -1.40 1.32 5.73
N LEU A 137 -0.08 1.04 5.83
CA LEU A 137 0.67 1.21 7.07
C LEU A 137 0.63 2.66 7.60
N ASN A 138 0.36 3.64 6.76
CA ASN A 138 0.21 5.04 7.16
C ASN A 138 -1.19 5.38 7.74
N CYS A 139 -2.13 4.44 7.77
CA CYS A 139 -3.40 4.63 8.50
C CYS A 139 -3.15 4.68 10.01
N ASP A 140 -4.04 5.38 10.74
CA ASP A 140 -3.98 5.41 12.21
C ASP A 140 -4.16 4.01 12.80
N LEU A 141 -5.11 3.26 12.29
CA LEU A 141 -5.43 1.91 12.74
C LEU A 141 -5.52 0.94 11.56
N ILE A 142 -5.10 -0.32 11.81
CA ILE A 142 -5.25 -1.42 10.86
C ILE A 142 -5.89 -2.59 11.59
N ILE A 143 -7.03 -3.04 11.11
CA ILE A 143 -7.71 -4.23 11.60
C ILE A 143 -7.66 -5.26 10.48
N ALA A 144 -7.14 -6.44 10.78
CA ALA A 144 -6.97 -7.50 9.78
C ALA A 144 -7.90 -8.70 10.08
N SER A 145 -8.27 -9.44 9.04
CA SER A 145 -8.76 -10.79 9.26
C SER A 145 -7.59 -11.70 9.65
N GLU A 146 -7.84 -12.69 10.49
CA GLU A 146 -6.82 -13.61 11.01
C GLU A 146 -6.04 -14.33 9.89
N ASP A 147 -6.71 -14.61 8.79
CA ASP A 147 -6.17 -15.29 7.60
C ASP A 147 -5.59 -14.35 6.54
N CYS A 148 -5.71 -13.02 6.73
CA CYS A 148 -5.16 -12.03 5.80
C CYS A 148 -3.65 -12.25 5.63
N LYS A 149 -3.16 -12.23 4.39
CA LYS A 149 -1.73 -12.33 4.09
C LYS A 149 -1.12 -10.95 3.91
N LEU A 150 -0.08 -10.66 4.70
CA LEU A 150 0.63 -9.39 4.69
C LEU A 150 2.12 -9.64 4.40
N GLY A 151 2.77 -8.76 3.62
CA GLY A 151 4.21 -8.87 3.34
C GLY A 151 4.69 -7.98 2.21
N HIS A 152 6.01 -7.78 2.16
CA HIS A 152 6.73 -7.04 1.11
C HIS A 152 7.21 -7.98 0.01
N VAL A 153 6.28 -8.60 -0.71
CA VAL A 153 6.56 -9.64 -1.72
C VAL A 153 7.35 -9.14 -2.94
N GLU A 154 7.42 -7.84 -3.15
CA GLU A 154 8.23 -7.18 -4.18
C GLU A 154 9.74 -7.32 -3.93
N GLU A 155 10.17 -7.58 -2.71
CA GLU A 155 11.58 -7.81 -2.40
C GLU A 155 12.13 -9.01 -3.19
N ARG A 156 11.28 -9.99 -3.46
CA ARG A 156 11.58 -11.14 -4.34
C ARG A 156 11.62 -10.81 -5.84
N LEU A 157 11.54 -9.53 -6.21
CA LEU A 157 11.86 -9.06 -7.55
C LEU A 157 13.34 -8.68 -7.70
N GLY A 158 14.16 -8.95 -6.67
CA GLY A 158 15.59 -8.64 -6.60
C GLY A 158 15.92 -7.43 -5.72
N LEU A 159 15.00 -6.94 -4.91
CA LEU A 159 15.21 -5.72 -4.10
C LEU A 159 15.89 -6.00 -2.76
N ALA A 160 15.62 -7.16 -2.15
CA ALA A 160 16.30 -7.67 -0.94
C ALA A 160 16.40 -6.65 0.23
N GLY A 161 15.31 -6.00 0.56
CA GLY A 161 15.26 -5.01 1.65
C GLY A 161 15.47 -3.56 1.23
N ASN A 162 15.44 -3.29 -0.07
CA ASN A 162 15.62 -1.92 -0.59
C ASN A 162 14.48 -0.97 -0.18
N THR A 163 13.30 -1.48 0.10
CA THR A 163 12.10 -0.66 0.32
C THR A 163 11.63 -0.59 1.77
N ILE A 164 12.55 -0.78 2.73
CA ILE A 164 12.19 -0.68 4.14
C ILE A 164 11.72 0.74 4.50
N SER A 165 10.48 0.86 4.98
CA SER A 165 9.90 2.14 5.36
C SER A 165 10.02 2.39 6.87
N PRO A 166 10.21 3.66 7.32
CA PRO A 166 10.25 3.99 8.74
C PRO A 166 8.97 3.59 9.48
N ILE A 167 7.81 3.73 8.85
CA ILE A 167 6.53 3.37 9.49
C ILE A 167 6.42 1.86 9.75
N LEU A 168 6.99 1.03 8.90
CA LEU A 168 7.10 -0.40 9.13
C LEU A 168 7.94 -0.70 10.37
N VAL A 169 9.12 -0.05 10.47
CA VAL A 169 10.03 -0.21 11.64
C VAL A 169 9.37 0.27 12.92
N LEU A 170 8.64 1.38 12.89
CA LEU A 170 7.95 1.92 14.06
C LEU A 170 6.81 1.01 14.54
N ARG A 171 6.14 0.31 13.62
CA ARG A 171 5.04 -0.61 13.98
C ARG A 171 5.54 -1.93 14.57
N CYS A 172 6.48 -2.61 13.93
CA CYS A 172 6.86 -3.95 14.36
C CYS A 172 8.32 -4.09 14.84
N GLY A 173 9.03 -2.97 14.97
CA GLY A 173 10.45 -2.95 15.38
C GLY A 173 11.39 -3.37 14.24
N LEU A 174 12.68 -2.96 14.37
CA LEU A 174 13.67 -3.14 13.32
C LEU A 174 13.88 -4.61 12.93
N THR A 175 13.94 -5.51 13.91
CA THR A 175 14.21 -6.95 13.65
C THR A 175 13.15 -7.57 12.77
N ARG A 176 11.87 -7.33 13.05
CA ARG A 176 10.76 -7.87 12.26
C ARG A 176 10.61 -7.18 10.92
N ALA A 177 10.83 -5.87 10.88
CA ALA A 177 10.84 -5.11 9.63
C ALA A 177 11.91 -5.62 8.66
N LEU A 178 13.14 -5.85 9.14
CA LEU A 178 14.22 -6.43 8.34
C LEU A 178 13.90 -7.84 7.85
N GLU A 179 13.37 -8.71 8.73
CA GLU A 179 12.98 -10.06 8.34
C GLU A 179 11.96 -10.04 7.19
N LEU A 180 10.89 -9.23 7.30
CA LEU A 180 9.85 -9.11 6.27
C LEU A 180 10.41 -8.55 4.96
N CYS A 181 11.23 -7.49 5.03
CA CYS A 181 11.78 -6.85 3.84
C CYS A 181 12.88 -7.66 3.17
N ILE A 182 13.78 -8.33 3.91
CA ILE A 182 14.87 -9.10 3.29
C ILE A 182 14.34 -10.39 2.68
N THR A 183 13.40 -11.08 3.36
CA THR A 183 12.89 -12.37 2.88
C THR A 183 11.75 -12.25 1.89
N GLY A 184 11.02 -11.13 1.92
CA GLY A 184 9.78 -10.96 1.17
C GLY A 184 8.73 -12.02 1.50
N LYS A 185 8.80 -12.62 2.70
CA LYS A 185 7.82 -13.62 3.14
C LYS A 185 6.47 -12.97 3.47
N MET A 186 5.43 -13.75 3.39
CA MET A 186 4.10 -13.37 3.85
C MET A 186 3.85 -13.94 5.25
N ILE A 187 3.26 -13.13 6.11
CA ILE A 187 2.71 -13.56 7.40
C ILE A 187 1.19 -13.47 7.38
N ASP A 188 0.51 -14.16 8.28
CA ASP A 188 -0.93 -14.01 8.42
C ASP A 188 -1.32 -12.87 9.38
N GLY A 189 -2.63 -12.57 9.45
CA GLY A 189 -3.13 -11.50 10.31
C GLY A 189 -2.86 -11.73 11.80
N LYS A 190 -2.85 -12.99 12.25
CA LYS A 190 -2.55 -13.34 13.64
C LYS A 190 -1.11 -12.97 14.00
N GLU A 191 -0.16 -13.39 13.16
CA GLU A 191 1.25 -13.04 13.37
C GLU A 191 1.48 -11.54 13.22
N ALA A 192 0.83 -10.90 12.23
CA ALA A 192 0.90 -9.45 12.04
C ALA A 192 0.43 -8.67 13.28
N SER A 193 -0.64 -9.12 13.94
CA SER A 193 -1.12 -8.53 15.19
C SER A 193 -0.14 -8.78 16.35
N LYS A 194 0.39 -10.01 16.46
CA LYS A 194 1.32 -10.39 17.51
C LYS A 194 2.63 -9.59 17.49
N ILE A 195 3.14 -9.26 16.29
CA ILE A 195 4.36 -8.45 16.14
C ILE A 195 4.11 -6.94 16.13
N GLY A 196 2.85 -6.49 16.23
CA GLY A 196 2.48 -5.08 16.24
C GLY A 196 2.37 -4.42 14.86
N LEU A 197 2.44 -5.19 13.76
CA LEU A 197 2.31 -4.67 12.41
C LEU A 197 0.90 -4.14 12.15
N VAL A 198 -0.12 -4.82 12.69
CA VAL A 198 -1.52 -4.37 12.71
C VAL A 198 -2.02 -4.27 14.16
N ASN A 199 -3.04 -3.44 14.39
CA ASN A 199 -3.55 -3.17 15.73
C ASN A 199 -4.24 -4.40 16.36
N ARG A 200 -4.99 -5.16 15.54
CA ARG A 200 -5.61 -6.42 15.94
C ARG A 200 -5.97 -7.28 14.74
N ALA A 201 -6.13 -8.58 14.99
CA ALA A 201 -6.66 -9.53 14.01
C ALA A 201 -7.91 -10.19 14.59
N VAL A 202 -8.93 -10.37 13.76
CA VAL A 202 -10.22 -10.98 14.13
C VAL A 202 -10.64 -12.03 13.09
N PRO A 203 -11.52 -12.99 13.42
CA PRO A 203 -12.08 -13.89 12.44
C PRO A 203 -12.64 -13.14 11.22
N ALA A 204 -12.46 -13.69 10.02
CA ALA A 204 -12.81 -13.01 8.76
C ALA A 204 -14.27 -12.59 8.69
N ASP A 205 -15.18 -13.42 9.22
CA ASP A 205 -16.63 -13.16 9.30
C ASP A 205 -17.00 -12.04 10.28
N LYS A 206 -16.11 -11.67 11.19
CA LYS A 206 -16.32 -10.59 12.18
C LYS A 206 -15.65 -9.26 11.79
N LEU A 207 -14.79 -9.27 10.78
CA LEU A 207 -13.97 -8.09 10.45
C LEU A 207 -14.81 -6.85 10.13
N GLU A 208 -15.86 -6.97 9.33
CA GLU A 208 -16.72 -5.84 8.95
C GLU A 208 -17.44 -5.24 10.17
N ALA A 209 -17.96 -6.08 11.04
CA ALA A 209 -18.65 -5.65 12.26
C ALA A 209 -17.69 -4.93 13.23
N GLU A 210 -16.52 -5.53 13.47
CA GLU A 210 -15.46 -4.97 14.32
C GLU A 210 -15.00 -3.58 13.86
N VAL A 211 -14.76 -3.43 12.55
CA VAL A 211 -14.33 -2.15 11.97
C VAL A 211 -15.45 -1.12 12.03
N SER A 212 -16.69 -1.52 11.77
CA SER A 212 -17.86 -0.62 11.85
C SER A 212 -18.08 -0.11 13.26
N GLU A 213 -18.09 -1.00 14.25
CA GLU A 213 -18.25 -0.63 15.68
C GLU A 213 -17.12 0.31 16.13
N LEU A 214 -15.86 0.01 15.76
CA LEU A 214 -14.73 0.87 16.04
C LEU A 214 -14.90 2.26 15.43
N ALA A 215 -15.29 2.34 14.15
CA ALA A 215 -15.49 3.60 13.45
C ALA A 215 -16.62 4.43 14.06
N GLU A 216 -17.73 3.81 14.43
CA GLU A 216 -18.86 4.46 15.12
C GLU A 216 -18.41 5.01 16.48
N GLY A 217 -17.62 4.25 17.25
CA GLY A 217 -17.04 4.71 18.50
C GLY A 217 -16.16 5.93 18.31
N LEU A 218 -15.28 5.90 17.32
CA LEU A 218 -14.36 7.00 16.96
C LEU A 218 -15.10 8.23 16.45
N ALA A 219 -16.20 8.05 15.73
CA ALA A 219 -17.03 9.15 15.21
C ALA A 219 -17.72 9.97 16.31
N ARG A 220 -17.79 9.46 17.56
CA ARG A 220 -18.31 10.20 18.71
C ARG A 220 -17.37 11.28 19.23
N PHE A 221 -16.08 11.21 18.91
CA PHE A 221 -15.14 12.28 19.31
C PHE A 221 -15.48 13.62 18.66
N PRO A 222 -15.28 14.74 19.37
CA PRO A 222 -15.43 16.07 18.79
C PRO A 222 -14.41 16.31 17.67
N ARG A 223 -14.80 17.06 16.64
CA ARG A 223 -13.95 17.41 15.49
C ARG A 223 -12.61 18.05 15.90
N ASP A 224 -12.68 18.99 16.85
CA ASP A 224 -11.49 19.68 17.35
C ASP A 224 -10.53 18.73 18.06
N GLY A 225 -11.05 17.75 18.81
CA GLY A 225 -10.25 16.71 19.45
C GLY A 225 -9.53 15.83 18.43
N ILE A 226 -10.21 15.45 17.33
CA ILE A 226 -9.60 14.72 16.22
C ILE A 226 -8.51 15.56 15.55
N ALA A 227 -8.82 16.81 15.22
CA ALA A 227 -7.87 17.72 14.56
C ALA A 227 -6.60 17.95 15.40
N LEU A 228 -6.76 18.22 16.70
CA LEU A 228 -5.64 18.38 17.62
C LEU A 228 -4.82 17.10 17.77
N GLY A 229 -5.49 15.94 17.91
CA GLY A 229 -4.82 14.65 18.00
C GLY A 229 -4.03 14.29 16.73
N LYS A 230 -4.54 14.61 15.56
CA LYS A 230 -3.82 14.43 14.29
C LYS A 230 -2.60 15.34 14.23
N ALA A 231 -2.76 16.64 14.52
CA ALA A 231 -1.64 17.59 14.53
C ALA A 231 -0.51 17.18 15.49
N SER A 232 -0.86 16.70 16.69
CA SER A 232 0.13 16.20 17.66
C SER A 232 0.91 15.00 17.15
N ARG A 233 0.25 14.08 16.42
CA ARG A 233 0.92 12.92 15.80
C ARG A 233 1.86 13.32 14.67
N HIS A 234 1.51 14.34 13.87
CA HIS A 234 2.40 14.84 12.81
C HIS A 234 3.73 15.30 13.39
N PHE A 235 3.71 16.06 14.50
CA PHE A 235 4.93 16.46 15.19
C PHE A 235 5.77 15.25 15.65
N LEU A 236 5.12 14.22 16.19
CA LEU A 236 5.80 12.99 16.57
C LEU A 236 6.46 12.28 15.37
N TYR A 237 5.76 12.19 14.23
CA TYR A 237 6.31 11.60 13.01
C TYR A 237 7.54 12.36 12.50
N ASP A 238 7.55 13.68 12.59
CA ASP A 238 8.71 14.48 12.21
C ASP A 238 9.92 14.23 13.12
N ILE A 239 9.72 14.19 14.44
CA ILE A 239 10.79 13.87 15.40
C ILE A 239 11.34 12.46 15.18
N MET A 240 10.47 11.50 14.86
CA MET A 240 10.87 10.10 14.61
C MET A 240 11.43 9.88 13.19
N GLY A 241 11.56 10.93 12.37
CA GLY A 241 12.16 10.85 11.05
C GLY A 241 11.28 10.16 9.99
N VAL A 242 9.97 10.03 10.22
CA VAL A 242 9.06 9.36 9.26
C VAL A 242 9.00 10.11 7.94
N THR A 243 8.85 11.43 7.98
CA THR A 243 8.78 12.29 6.79
C THR A 243 10.06 12.20 5.95
N GLN A 244 11.23 12.23 6.62
CA GLN A 244 12.53 12.10 5.96
C GLN A 244 12.72 10.70 5.37
N GLY A 245 12.29 9.67 6.09
CA GLY A 245 12.37 8.30 5.62
C GLY A 245 11.46 8.02 4.44
N LEU A 246 10.27 8.60 4.37
CA LEU A 246 9.41 8.52 3.17
C LEU A 246 10.10 9.20 1.97
N THR A 247 10.79 10.32 2.18
CA THR A 247 11.59 10.96 1.13
C THR A 247 12.71 10.04 0.64
N HIS A 248 13.42 9.38 1.55
CA HIS A 248 14.46 8.42 1.20
C HIS A 248 13.87 7.22 0.42
N SER A 249 12.71 6.71 0.83
CA SER A 249 12.07 5.52 0.24
C SER A 249 11.80 5.66 -1.26
N TYR A 250 11.26 6.80 -1.73
CA TYR A 250 10.99 6.95 -3.17
C TYR A 250 12.29 7.11 -3.99
N ILE A 251 13.33 7.73 -3.42
CA ILE A 251 14.64 7.83 -4.08
C ILE A 251 15.26 6.43 -4.22
N GLN A 252 15.24 5.63 -3.16
CA GLN A 252 15.74 4.25 -3.17
C GLN A 252 14.95 3.37 -4.15
N HIS A 253 13.62 3.50 -4.18
CA HIS A 253 12.81 2.77 -5.15
C HIS A 253 13.22 3.13 -6.60
N THR A 254 13.42 4.42 -6.89
CA THR A 254 13.91 4.85 -8.22
C THR A 254 15.28 4.26 -8.55
N MET A 255 16.20 4.21 -7.58
CA MET A 255 17.51 3.55 -7.74
C MET A 255 17.36 2.05 -7.97
N GLY A 256 16.46 1.38 -7.24
CA GLY A 256 16.14 -0.04 -7.42
C GLY A 256 15.66 -0.39 -8.83
N THR A 257 15.07 0.55 -9.56
CA THR A 257 14.71 0.33 -10.97
C THR A 257 15.92 0.22 -11.92
N ASN A 258 17.15 0.42 -11.42
CA ASN A 258 18.41 0.26 -12.17
C ASN A 258 19.10 -1.10 -11.96
N LEU A 259 18.46 -2.05 -11.26
CA LEU A 259 19.02 -3.38 -11.07
C LEU A 259 19.40 -4.01 -12.41
N SER A 260 20.57 -4.62 -12.43
CA SER A 260 21.05 -5.52 -13.47
C SER A 260 21.08 -6.93 -12.89
N PHE A 261 20.83 -7.91 -13.74
CA PHE A 261 20.84 -9.32 -13.35
C PHE A 261 21.94 -10.03 -14.12
N GLU A 262 22.75 -10.78 -13.41
CA GLU A 262 23.75 -11.65 -14.04
C GLU A 262 23.08 -12.87 -14.72
N PRO A 263 23.76 -13.59 -15.60
CA PRO A 263 23.18 -14.69 -16.36
C PRO A 263 22.61 -15.84 -15.50
N ASP A 264 23.16 -16.04 -14.31
CA ASP A 264 22.82 -17.08 -13.33
C ASP A 264 21.78 -16.60 -12.28
N GLU A 265 21.40 -15.33 -12.30
CA GLU A 265 20.44 -14.76 -11.36
C GLU A 265 18.98 -14.88 -11.85
N TYR A 266 18.06 -15.11 -10.91
CA TYR A 266 16.64 -15.14 -11.22
C TYR A 266 16.13 -13.75 -11.60
N ASN A 267 15.60 -13.60 -12.82
CA ASN A 267 15.08 -12.35 -13.35
C ASN A 267 13.57 -12.45 -13.63
N PHE A 268 12.77 -12.00 -12.69
CA PHE A 268 11.31 -11.99 -12.82
C PHE A 268 10.82 -11.28 -14.10
N PHE A 269 11.44 -10.18 -14.51
CA PHE A 269 11.00 -9.42 -15.68
C PHE A 269 11.23 -10.16 -16.98
N LYS A 270 12.32 -10.94 -17.07
CA LYS A 270 12.57 -11.87 -18.16
C LYS A 270 11.53 -12.98 -18.17
N GLU A 271 11.31 -13.62 -17.02
CA GLU A 271 10.31 -14.69 -16.90
C GLU A 271 8.90 -14.22 -17.24
N ARG A 272 8.52 -13.02 -16.79
CA ARG A 272 7.23 -12.40 -17.14
C ARG A 272 7.07 -12.20 -18.64
N ARG A 273 8.12 -11.69 -19.33
CA ARG A 273 8.11 -11.48 -20.78
C ARG A 273 7.95 -12.81 -21.53
N ASP A 274 8.70 -13.83 -21.10
CA ASP A 274 8.82 -15.09 -21.84
C ASP A 274 7.66 -16.07 -21.53
N LYS A 275 7.07 -16.02 -20.31
CA LYS A 275 6.07 -17.00 -19.82
C LYS A 275 4.74 -16.36 -19.38
N GLY A 276 4.64 -15.04 -19.36
CA GLY A 276 3.49 -14.28 -18.86
C GLY A 276 3.49 -14.10 -17.33
N VAL A 277 2.75 -13.08 -16.86
CA VAL A 277 2.75 -12.63 -15.46
C VAL A 277 2.38 -13.74 -14.47
N LYS A 278 1.31 -14.49 -14.74
CA LYS A 278 0.79 -15.50 -13.80
C LYS A 278 1.81 -16.61 -13.53
N LYS A 279 2.45 -17.13 -14.58
CA LYS A 279 3.44 -18.20 -14.46
C LYS A 279 4.72 -17.68 -13.79
N ALA A 280 5.23 -16.50 -14.20
CA ALA A 280 6.39 -15.89 -13.58
C ALA A 280 6.19 -15.60 -12.09
N ALA A 281 5.00 -15.14 -11.69
CA ALA A 281 4.69 -14.90 -10.27
C ALA A 281 4.69 -16.19 -9.44
N HIS A 282 4.21 -17.29 -10.00
CA HIS A 282 4.23 -18.60 -9.34
C HIS A 282 5.66 -19.14 -9.23
N GLU A 283 6.41 -19.16 -10.32
CA GLU A 283 7.81 -19.63 -10.34
C GLU A 283 8.70 -18.79 -9.40
N LYS A 284 8.46 -17.47 -9.29
CA LYS A 284 9.15 -16.63 -8.32
C LYS A 284 8.92 -17.09 -6.89
N GLN A 285 7.70 -17.44 -6.55
CA GLN A 285 7.35 -17.90 -5.21
C GLN A 285 8.03 -19.24 -4.90
N ASP A 286 8.04 -20.16 -5.87
CA ASP A 286 8.72 -21.45 -5.74
C ASP A 286 10.24 -21.29 -5.60
N PHE A 287 10.84 -20.38 -6.37
CA PHE A 287 12.29 -20.11 -6.31
C PHE A 287 12.74 -19.65 -4.92
N TYR A 288 11.95 -18.78 -4.28
CA TYR A 288 12.25 -18.24 -2.95
C TYR A 288 11.59 -19.00 -1.79
N LYS A 289 11.00 -20.16 -2.03
CA LYS A 289 10.25 -20.94 -1.02
C LYS A 289 11.02 -21.25 0.27
N ALA A 290 12.33 -21.39 0.19
CA ALA A 290 13.18 -21.61 1.36
C ALA A 290 13.12 -20.46 2.39
N LEU A 291 12.73 -19.25 1.95
CA LEU A 291 12.58 -18.07 2.81
C LEU A 291 11.22 -17.98 3.53
N ASP A 292 10.30 -18.89 3.26
CA ASP A 292 8.97 -18.94 3.88
C ASP A 292 8.95 -19.71 5.23
N LYS A 293 10.10 -20.20 5.67
CA LYS A 293 10.27 -20.98 6.93
C LYS A 293 10.33 -20.09 8.16
#